data_8642c850f74ce7aa251c5287026986f7
#
_entry.id   8642c850f74ce7aa251c5287026986f7
#
_cell.length_a   1.000
_cell.length_b   1.000
_cell.length_c   1.000
_cell.angle_alpha   90.00
_cell.angle_beta   90.00
_cell.angle_gamma   90.00
#
_symmetry.space_group_name_H-M   'P 1'
#
loop_
_entity.id
_entity.type
_entity.pdbx_description
1 polymer ?
#
loop_
_entity_poly.entity_id
_entity_poly.type
_entity_poly.pdbx_seq_one_letter_code
_entity_poly.pdbx_strand_id
1 'polypeptide(L)'
;DKKENDYSYIEYYKLNATIQAEVMNASFNYNENNVVKFTVNQDKNDTKNLEVASANIDVSSLGGSSALAIVPDLQAVTISATTDTTLGKKTLPIVVTDQYGNEYTTSVQVEVAARNKKNADDFDWDESVIYFMVTDRFFDGNESNNTASGAKTYGKNNAGLYHGGDFAGITQKLDYLEDLGINTIWITPIVENIPGVTVTDTGKEDVPYNAA
;
A
#
# COMPACT_ATOMS: atom_id res chain seq x y z
N ASP A 1 49.97 8.33 55.70
CA ASP A 1 49.37 7.81 54.46
C ASP A 1 48.13 8.60 54.08
N LYS A 2 48.31 9.60 53.21
CA LYS A 2 47.19 10.28 52.55
C LYS A 2 46.68 9.35 51.46
N LYS A 3 45.50 8.77 51.63
CA LYS A 3 44.77 8.18 50.53
C LYS A 3 44.41 9.31 49.58
N GLU A 4 45.03 9.36 48.41
CA GLU A 4 44.54 10.11 47.28
C GLU A 4 43.19 9.50 46.88
N ASN A 5 42.13 10.27 47.11
CA ASN A 5 40.83 9.92 46.55
C ASN A 5 40.89 10.19 45.06
N ASP A 6 40.91 9.13 44.29
CA ASP A 6 40.82 9.18 42.86
C ASP A 6 39.35 9.53 42.48
N TYR A 7 39.06 10.81 42.29
CA TYR A 7 37.75 11.26 41.82
C TYR A 7 37.78 11.24 40.31
N SER A 8 37.10 10.30 39.70
CA SER A 8 36.78 10.36 38.30
C SER A 8 35.68 11.42 38.08
N TYR A 9 36.03 12.52 37.47
CA TYR A 9 35.05 13.53 37.05
C TYR A 9 34.45 13.08 35.72
N ILE A 10 33.13 12.96 35.66
CA ILE A 10 32.41 12.89 34.40
C ILE A 10 32.17 14.34 33.97
N GLU A 11 32.94 14.81 33.00
CA GLU A 11 32.68 16.11 32.38
C GLU A 11 31.43 15.99 31.48
N TYR A 12 30.37 16.67 31.86
CA TYR A 12 29.18 16.78 31.04
C TYR A 12 29.24 18.09 30.24
N TYR A 13 29.39 17.95 28.92
CA TYR A 13 29.33 19.08 28.01
C TYR A 13 27.98 19.11 27.29
N LYS A 14 27.27 20.22 27.40
CA LYS A 14 26.11 20.51 26.58
C LYS A 14 26.55 21.50 25.50
N LEU A 15 26.56 21.05 24.25
CA LEU A 15 26.89 21.88 23.10
C LEU A 15 25.63 22.62 22.61
N ASN A 16 25.84 23.85 22.10
CA ASN A 16 24.77 24.63 21.49
C ASN A 16 24.71 24.28 20.00
N ALA A 17 23.84 23.37 19.64
CA ALA A 17 23.67 22.93 18.26
C ALA A 17 22.18 22.82 17.89
N THR A 18 21.91 22.99 16.63
CA THR A 18 20.62 22.71 16.00
C THR A 18 20.80 21.74 14.85
N ILE A 19 19.83 20.89 14.65
CA ILE A 19 19.80 19.96 13.53
C ILE A 19 18.79 20.46 12.51
N GLN A 20 19.24 20.63 11.28
CA GLN A 20 18.39 20.86 10.12
C GLN A 20 18.31 19.58 9.32
N ALA A 21 17.10 19.19 8.89
CA ALA A 21 16.92 18.03 8.07
C ALA A 21 16.11 18.39 6.82
N GLU A 22 16.43 17.71 5.74
CA GLU A 22 15.78 17.84 4.44
C GLU A 22 15.52 16.49 3.83
N VAL A 23 14.52 16.42 2.97
CA VAL A 23 14.21 15.25 2.15
C VAL A 23 14.44 15.61 0.68
N MET A 24 15.00 14.66 -0.09
CA MET A 24 15.32 14.90 -1.50
C MET A 24 14.09 15.20 -2.35
N ASN A 25 13.01 14.42 -2.14
CA ASN A 25 11.73 14.63 -2.80
C ASN A 25 10.65 14.85 -1.75
N ALA A 26 9.92 15.97 -1.83
CA ALA A 26 8.84 16.28 -0.90
C ALA A 26 7.68 15.27 -0.98
N SER A 27 7.52 14.60 -2.14
CA SER A 27 6.55 13.52 -2.37
C SER A 27 7.22 12.36 -3.07
N PHE A 28 6.84 11.13 -2.73
CA PHE A 28 7.31 9.90 -3.37
C PHE A 28 6.25 8.79 -3.22
N ASN A 29 6.34 7.77 -4.06
CA ASN A 29 5.40 6.65 -4.07
C ASN A 29 5.91 5.50 -3.20
N TYR A 30 5.03 4.61 -2.73
CA TYR A 30 5.40 3.48 -1.86
C TYR A 30 6.39 2.49 -2.50
N ASN A 31 6.53 2.46 -3.83
CA ASN A 31 7.51 1.62 -4.54
C ASN A 31 8.77 2.40 -4.98
N GLU A 32 9.00 3.57 -4.43
CA GLU A 32 10.16 4.41 -4.70
C GLU A 32 11.00 4.61 -3.45
N ASN A 33 12.27 4.90 -3.67
CA ASN A 33 13.19 5.30 -2.60
C ASN A 33 13.28 6.82 -2.53
N ASN A 34 13.45 7.33 -1.32
CA ASN A 34 13.73 8.73 -1.06
C ASN A 34 14.94 8.84 -0.13
N VAL A 35 15.56 10.00 -0.07
CA VAL A 35 16.74 10.22 0.77
C VAL A 35 16.45 11.36 1.74
N VAL A 36 16.69 11.11 3.01
CA VAL A 36 16.69 12.12 4.07
C VAL A 36 18.14 12.43 4.44
N LYS A 37 18.44 13.71 4.58
CA LYS A 37 19.73 14.22 5.05
C LYS A 37 19.54 15.11 6.25
N PHE A 38 20.54 15.19 7.12
CA PHE A 38 20.59 16.19 8.16
C PHE A 38 21.90 16.95 8.16
N THR A 39 21.89 18.11 8.76
CA THR A 39 23.08 18.96 8.94
C THR A 39 23.12 19.46 10.37
N VAL A 40 24.28 19.38 10.99
CA VAL A 40 24.50 19.91 12.34
C VAL A 40 25.01 21.35 12.20
N ASN A 41 24.28 22.29 12.81
CA ASN A 41 24.68 23.70 12.92
C ASN A 41 25.05 24.00 14.37
N GLN A 42 26.34 24.01 14.65
CA GLN A 42 26.89 24.29 15.98
C GLN A 42 27.16 25.78 16.16
N ASP A 43 26.95 26.29 17.40
CA ASP A 43 27.33 27.66 17.76
C ASP A 43 28.88 27.82 17.66
N LYS A 44 29.31 28.89 17.01
CA LYS A 44 30.72 29.20 16.82
C LYS A 44 31.45 29.54 18.13
N ASN A 45 30.71 29.83 19.20
CA ASN A 45 31.27 30.14 20.51
C ASN A 45 31.52 28.89 21.37
N ASP A 46 31.07 27.71 20.92
CA ASP A 46 31.38 26.47 21.60
C ASP A 46 32.88 26.18 21.51
N THR A 47 33.46 25.78 22.62
CA THR A 47 34.91 25.48 22.73
C THR A 47 35.28 24.07 22.25
N LYS A 48 34.30 23.20 22.07
CA LYS A 48 34.42 21.83 21.62
C LYS A 48 33.62 21.61 20.36
N ASN A 49 34.14 20.86 19.43
CA ASN A 49 33.40 20.46 18.23
C ASN A 49 32.40 19.34 18.58
N LEU A 50 31.23 19.42 17.96
CA LEU A 50 30.24 18.36 18.03
C LEU A 50 30.62 17.25 17.06
N GLU A 51 30.73 16.02 17.57
CA GLU A 51 30.86 14.80 16.77
C GLU A 51 29.57 13.98 16.93
N VAL A 52 29.01 13.52 15.81
CA VAL A 52 27.79 12.70 15.84
C VAL A 52 28.17 11.27 16.23
N ALA A 53 27.77 10.84 17.41
CA ALA A 53 27.97 9.47 17.88
C ALA A 53 26.93 8.52 17.28
N SER A 54 25.67 8.95 17.17
CA SER A 54 24.60 8.22 16.50
C SER A 54 23.53 9.15 15.97
N ALA A 55 22.79 8.67 14.98
CA ALA A 55 21.59 9.35 14.48
C ALA A 55 20.56 8.31 14.04
N ASN A 56 19.30 8.58 14.35
CA ASN A 56 18.18 7.71 14.02
C ASN A 56 17.00 8.51 13.49
N ILE A 57 16.24 7.92 12.58
CA ILE A 57 14.97 8.45 12.07
C ILE A 57 13.85 7.45 12.35
N ASP A 58 12.72 7.94 12.82
CA ASP A 58 11.51 7.13 12.96
C ASP A 58 10.75 7.11 11.63
N VAL A 59 10.73 5.95 10.99
CA VAL A 59 10.01 5.68 9.74
C VAL A 59 8.85 4.71 9.94
N SER A 60 8.37 4.54 11.17
CA SER A 60 7.22 3.67 11.48
C SER A 60 5.95 4.08 10.74
N SER A 61 5.76 5.37 10.51
CA SER A 61 4.65 5.89 9.71
C SER A 61 4.73 5.56 8.21
N LEU A 62 5.88 5.05 7.77
CA LEU A 62 6.12 4.50 6.42
C LEU A 62 6.13 2.96 6.41
N GLY A 63 5.72 2.30 7.52
CA GLY A 63 5.77 0.85 7.68
C GLY A 63 7.15 0.29 8.03
N GLY A 64 8.13 1.15 8.34
CA GLY A 64 9.49 0.76 8.70
C GLY A 64 9.78 0.79 10.19
N SER A 65 11.06 0.90 10.55
CA SER A 65 11.55 0.94 11.93
C SER A 65 11.25 2.28 12.61
N SER A 66 10.95 2.26 13.92
CA SER A 66 10.90 3.47 14.74
C SER A 66 12.29 4.05 15.06
N ALA A 67 13.38 3.35 14.74
CA ALA A 67 14.75 3.78 14.95
C ALA A 67 15.67 3.29 13.83
N LEU A 68 15.40 3.72 12.59
CA LEU A 68 16.27 3.45 11.45
C LEU A 68 17.56 4.26 11.60
N ALA A 69 18.70 3.58 11.66
CA ALA A 69 20.00 4.25 11.82
C ALA A 69 20.37 5.08 10.59
N ILE A 70 20.83 6.30 10.84
CA ILE A 70 21.44 7.17 9.83
C ILE A 70 22.95 7.04 10.00
N VAL A 71 23.67 6.80 8.90
CA VAL A 71 25.13 6.71 8.93
C VAL A 71 25.71 8.09 9.26
N PRO A 72 26.42 8.26 10.42
CA PRO A 72 26.88 9.56 10.90
C PRO A 72 27.79 10.29 9.90
N ASP A 73 28.72 9.58 9.26
CA ASP A 73 29.66 10.16 8.31
C ASP A 73 29.00 10.67 7.02
N LEU A 74 27.90 10.01 6.60
CA LEU A 74 27.14 10.41 5.42
C LEU A 74 26.07 11.44 5.74
N GLN A 75 25.62 11.50 7.00
CA GLN A 75 24.51 12.31 7.45
C GLN A 75 23.26 12.13 6.57
N ALA A 76 23.07 10.93 6.03
CA ALA A 76 22.02 10.59 5.09
C ALA A 76 21.54 9.16 5.27
N VAL A 77 20.26 8.92 4.93
CA VAL A 77 19.64 7.60 4.92
C VAL A 77 18.63 7.50 3.79
N THR A 78 18.55 6.33 3.20
CA THR A 78 17.47 6.00 2.25
C THR A 78 16.26 5.50 3.02
N ILE A 79 15.11 6.06 2.69
CA ILE A 79 13.81 5.66 3.21
C ILE A 79 12.92 5.16 2.06
N SER A 80 11.97 4.29 2.39
CA SER A 80 10.93 3.83 1.46
C SER A 80 9.61 3.67 2.23
N ALA A 81 8.51 3.83 1.55
CA ALA A 81 7.19 3.47 2.08
C ALA A 81 6.85 2.04 1.68
N THR A 82 6.21 1.28 2.56
CA THR A 82 5.67 -0.05 2.25
C THR A 82 4.30 0.06 1.61
N THR A 83 3.82 -1.02 0.99
CA THR A 83 2.48 -1.11 0.40
C THR A 83 1.36 -0.89 1.42
N ASP A 84 1.62 -1.21 2.71
CA ASP A 84 0.68 -0.99 3.82
C ASP A 84 0.66 0.45 4.31
N THR A 85 1.53 1.31 3.77
CA THR A 85 1.60 2.72 4.16
C THR A 85 0.37 3.48 3.63
N THR A 86 -0.36 4.12 4.53
CA THR A 86 -1.45 5.01 4.12
C THR A 86 -0.92 6.24 3.38
N LEU A 87 -1.63 6.66 2.33
CA LEU A 87 -1.27 7.86 1.56
C LEU A 87 -1.33 9.14 2.41
N GLY A 88 -0.68 10.20 1.91
CA GLY A 88 -0.71 11.52 2.50
C GLY A 88 0.55 11.90 3.28
N LYS A 89 0.49 13.01 4.00
CA LYS A 89 1.63 13.60 4.71
C LYS A 89 2.03 12.78 5.92
N LYS A 90 3.33 12.56 6.05
CA LYS A 90 3.99 11.88 7.18
C LYS A 90 5.03 12.79 7.78
N THR A 91 5.14 12.81 9.11
CA THR A 91 6.22 13.47 9.84
C THR A 91 7.17 12.40 10.34
N LEU A 92 8.45 12.54 10.03
CA LEU A 92 9.51 11.60 10.37
C LEU A 92 10.44 12.25 11.39
N PRO A 93 10.34 11.92 12.68
CA PRO A 93 11.23 12.42 13.73
C PRO A 93 12.66 11.93 13.53
N ILE A 94 13.63 12.80 13.84
CA ILE A 94 15.06 12.49 13.78
C ILE A 94 15.68 12.86 15.12
N VAL A 95 16.48 11.95 15.67
CA VAL A 95 17.27 12.15 16.89
C VAL A 95 18.74 11.96 16.54
N VAL A 96 19.54 12.95 16.88
CA VAL A 96 21.01 12.92 16.73
C VAL A 96 21.62 13.01 18.11
N THR A 97 22.55 12.09 18.42
CA THR A 97 23.25 12.04 19.72
C THR A 97 24.72 12.39 19.48
N ASP A 98 25.25 13.30 20.28
CA ASP A 98 26.67 13.66 20.22
C ASP A 98 27.57 12.71 21.04
N GLN A 99 28.88 12.93 20.98
CA GLN A 99 29.89 12.16 21.70
C GLN A 99 29.78 12.25 23.23
N TYR A 100 29.02 13.22 23.76
CA TYR A 100 28.78 13.40 25.19
C TYR A 100 27.41 12.84 25.65
N GLY A 101 26.63 12.30 24.71
CA GLY A 101 25.30 11.74 24.98
C GLY A 101 24.19 12.77 24.97
N ASN A 102 24.42 14.01 24.48
CA ASN A 102 23.34 14.97 24.32
C ASN A 102 22.52 14.63 23.06
N GLU A 103 21.20 14.80 23.19
CA GLU A 103 20.28 14.55 22.09
C GLU A 103 19.78 15.87 21.49
N TYR A 104 19.74 15.91 20.17
CA TYR A 104 19.23 16.99 19.35
C TYR A 104 18.14 16.42 18.45
N THR A 105 16.97 17.04 18.44
CA THR A 105 15.81 16.52 17.72
C THR A 105 15.36 17.47 16.60
N THR A 106 14.92 16.90 15.52
CA THR A 106 14.26 17.59 14.40
C THR A 106 13.26 16.66 13.73
N SER A 107 12.63 17.07 12.66
CA SER A 107 11.79 16.21 11.83
C SER A 107 11.76 16.71 10.40
N VAL A 108 11.46 15.80 9.47
CA VAL A 108 11.10 16.14 8.09
C VAL A 108 9.67 15.73 7.80
N GLN A 109 9.06 16.39 6.83
CA GLN A 109 7.76 16.01 6.30
C GLN A 109 7.92 15.47 4.89
N VAL A 110 7.25 14.35 4.61
CA VAL A 110 7.15 13.76 3.29
C VAL A 110 5.69 13.49 2.97
N GLU A 111 5.35 13.45 1.70
CA GLU A 111 4.03 13.02 1.24
C GLU A 111 4.16 11.67 0.52
N VAL A 112 3.42 10.67 0.99
CA VAL A 112 3.30 9.39 0.30
C VAL A 112 2.16 9.51 -0.69
N ALA A 113 2.49 9.52 -1.97
CA ALA A 113 1.55 9.64 -3.07
C ALA A 113 1.19 8.26 -3.63
N ALA A 114 0.06 8.16 -4.31
CA ALA A 114 -0.30 6.99 -5.08
C ALA A 114 0.76 6.71 -6.16
N ARG A 115 0.97 5.42 -6.47
CA ARG A 115 1.92 5.01 -7.50
C ARG A 115 1.59 5.64 -8.86
N ASN A 116 2.59 6.26 -9.48
CA ASN A 116 2.46 6.73 -10.85
C ASN A 116 2.49 5.52 -11.79
N LYS A 117 1.40 5.28 -12.50
CA LYS A 117 1.35 4.25 -13.55
C LYS A 117 2.14 4.75 -14.76
N LYS A 118 3.05 3.93 -15.26
CA LYS A 118 3.87 4.25 -16.44
C LYS A 118 3.06 4.22 -17.73
N ASN A 119 2.06 3.33 -17.78
CA ASN A 119 1.14 3.14 -18.89
C ASN A 119 -0.11 2.38 -18.39
N ALA A 120 -1.07 2.14 -19.27
CA ALA A 120 -2.30 1.41 -18.94
C ALA A 120 -2.05 -0.06 -18.52
N ASP A 121 -0.93 -0.65 -18.97
CA ASP A 121 -0.56 -2.04 -18.68
C ASP A 121 0.24 -2.18 -17.38
N ASP A 122 0.61 -1.07 -16.73
CA ASP A 122 1.35 -1.04 -15.47
C ASP A 122 0.37 -1.30 -14.30
N PHE A 123 -0.05 -2.56 -14.20
CA PHE A 123 -1.00 -3.06 -13.21
C PHE A 123 -0.29 -3.64 -12.00
N ASP A 124 -0.79 -3.31 -10.80
CA ASP A 124 -0.34 -3.88 -9.54
C ASP A 124 -1.54 -4.45 -8.78
N TRP A 125 -1.42 -5.70 -8.32
CA TRP A 125 -2.49 -6.36 -7.56
C TRP A 125 -2.83 -5.65 -6.26
N ASP A 126 -1.87 -4.96 -5.65
CA ASP A 126 -2.08 -4.16 -4.44
C ASP A 126 -3.01 -2.96 -4.67
N GLU A 127 -3.20 -2.55 -5.93
CA GLU A 127 -4.11 -1.47 -6.33
C GLU A 127 -5.45 -2.00 -6.84
N SER A 128 -5.68 -3.32 -6.79
CA SER A 128 -6.87 -3.94 -7.35
C SER A 128 -8.11 -3.65 -6.53
N VAL A 129 -9.12 -3.07 -7.16
CA VAL A 129 -10.50 -3.01 -6.68
C VAL A 129 -11.30 -4.03 -7.46
N ILE A 130 -11.48 -5.21 -6.87
CA ILE A 130 -12.05 -6.39 -7.54
C ILE A 130 -13.57 -6.39 -7.40
N TYR A 131 -14.28 -6.47 -8.53
CA TYR A 131 -15.70 -6.78 -8.58
C TYR A 131 -15.90 -8.25 -9.00
N PHE A 132 -16.30 -9.09 -8.03
CA PHE A 132 -16.70 -10.46 -8.36
C PHE A 132 -18.15 -10.48 -8.83
N MET A 133 -18.41 -11.07 -10.00
CA MET A 133 -19.76 -11.20 -10.53
C MET A 133 -20.06 -12.64 -10.98
N VAL A 134 -21.29 -13.04 -10.73
CA VAL A 134 -21.87 -14.20 -11.36
C VAL A 134 -22.40 -13.73 -12.72
N THR A 135 -21.72 -14.13 -13.81
CA THR A 135 -21.98 -13.62 -15.16
C THR A 135 -23.45 -13.70 -15.53
N ASP A 136 -24.07 -14.87 -15.33
CA ASP A 136 -25.50 -15.10 -15.61
C ASP A 136 -26.46 -14.16 -14.86
N ARG A 137 -26.05 -13.62 -13.71
CA ARG A 137 -26.89 -12.78 -12.85
C ARG A 137 -26.65 -11.30 -13.00
N PHE A 138 -25.56 -10.91 -13.69
CA PHE A 138 -25.12 -9.53 -13.70
C PHE A 138 -25.97 -8.64 -14.62
N PHE A 139 -25.93 -8.90 -15.92
CA PHE A 139 -26.72 -8.13 -16.90
C PHE A 139 -26.91 -8.92 -18.20
N ASP A 140 -28.16 -8.98 -18.65
CA ASP A 140 -28.59 -9.63 -19.89
C ASP A 140 -28.40 -8.61 -21.04
N GLY A 141 -27.32 -8.74 -21.78
CA GLY A 141 -26.95 -7.83 -22.86
C GLY A 141 -27.48 -8.25 -24.23
N ASN A 142 -27.84 -9.54 -24.37
CA ASN A 142 -28.35 -10.11 -25.63
C ASN A 142 -29.42 -11.16 -25.37
N GLU A 143 -30.66 -10.77 -25.32
CA GLU A 143 -31.78 -11.67 -25.05
C GLU A 143 -31.92 -12.83 -26.07
N SER A 144 -31.30 -12.71 -27.26
CA SER A 144 -31.40 -13.76 -28.29
C SER A 144 -30.60 -15.05 -27.95
N ASN A 145 -29.67 -14.98 -27.01
CA ASN A 145 -28.86 -16.14 -26.57
C ASN A 145 -29.38 -16.81 -25.29
N ASN A 146 -30.42 -16.26 -24.63
CA ASN A 146 -30.92 -16.73 -23.35
C ASN A 146 -31.40 -18.19 -23.31
N THR A 147 -31.73 -18.76 -24.46
CA THR A 147 -32.16 -20.16 -24.60
C THR A 147 -31.12 -21.04 -25.30
N ALA A 148 -29.87 -20.58 -25.36
CA ALA A 148 -28.81 -21.35 -26.05
C ALA A 148 -28.59 -22.76 -25.46
N SER A 149 -28.77 -22.92 -24.14
CA SER A 149 -28.72 -24.22 -23.45
C SER A 149 -30.06 -24.96 -23.42
N GLY A 150 -31.10 -24.44 -24.09
CA GLY A 150 -32.44 -25.02 -24.17
C GLY A 150 -33.50 -24.15 -23.50
N ALA A 151 -34.72 -24.11 -24.06
CA ALA A 151 -35.81 -23.22 -23.61
C ALA A 151 -36.25 -23.47 -22.15
N LYS A 152 -36.05 -24.66 -21.61
CA LYS A 152 -36.40 -25.02 -20.22
C LYS A 152 -35.35 -24.56 -19.19
N THR A 153 -34.20 -24.07 -19.62
CA THR A 153 -33.10 -23.72 -18.75
C THR A 153 -33.05 -22.22 -18.39
N TYR A 154 -33.87 -21.41 -19.06
CA TYR A 154 -33.95 -19.96 -18.83
C TYR A 154 -35.23 -19.55 -18.10
N GLY A 155 -35.10 -18.65 -17.12
CA GLY A 155 -36.25 -18.07 -16.41
C GLY A 155 -35.86 -17.25 -15.19
N LYS A 156 -36.01 -15.95 -15.28
CA LYS A 156 -35.63 -15.00 -14.20
C LYS A 156 -36.40 -15.17 -12.90
N ASN A 157 -37.56 -15.87 -12.93
CA ASN A 157 -38.41 -16.09 -11.75
C ASN A 157 -38.01 -17.36 -10.96
N ASN A 158 -37.06 -18.11 -11.40
CA ASN A 158 -36.58 -19.33 -10.74
C ASN A 158 -35.07 -19.27 -10.53
N ALA A 159 -34.64 -19.27 -9.26
CA ALA A 159 -33.23 -19.19 -8.90
C ALA A 159 -32.36 -20.32 -9.44
N GLY A 160 -32.94 -21.50 -9.76
CA GLY A 160 -32.25 -22.64 -10.35
C GLY A 160 -32.07 -22.55 -11.88
N LEU A 161 -32.63 -21.55 -12.54
CA LEU A 161 -32.53 -21.36 -13.99
C LEU A 161 -31.49 -20.28 -14.35
N TYR A 162 -31.04 -20.31 -15.59
CA TYR A 162 -30.22 -19.20 -16.16
C TYR A 162 -31.05 -17.93 -16.24
N HIS A 163 -30.43 -16.78 -15.97
CA HIS A 163 -31.08 -15.47 -15.98
C HIS A 163 -30.69 -14.61 -17.19
N GLY A 164 -29.81 -15.10 -18.04
CA GLY A 164 -29.46 -14.50 -19.31
C GLY A 164 -28.29 -13.51 -19.26
N GLY A 165 -27.66 -13.31 -18.10
CA GLY A 165 -26.46 -12.49 -18.03
C GLY A 165 -25.34 -13.08 -18.91
N ASP A 166 -24.69 -12.24 -19.71
CA ASP A 166 -23.73 -12.62 -20.71
C ASP A 166 -22.57 -11.61 -20.85
N PHE A 167 -21.58 -11.93 -21.69
CA PHE A 167 -20.46 -11.03 -21.93
C PHE A 167 -20.85 -9.73 -22.64
N ALA A 168 -21.92 -9.77 -23.45
CA ALA A 168 -22.46 -8.54 -24.06
C ALA A 168 -22.97 -7.60 -22.96
N GLY A 169 -23.62 -8.16 -21.94
CA GLY A 169 -24.07 -7.44 -20.76
C GLY A 169 -22.94 -6.86 -19.93
N ILE A 170 -21.87 -7.63 -19.69
CA ILE A 170 -20.68 -7.14 -19.00
C ILE A 170 -20.10 -5.95 -19.80
N THR A 171 -19.92 -6.12 -21.11
CA THR A 171 -19.37 -5.06 -21.97
C THR A 171 -20.20 -3.78 -21.94
N GLN A 172 -21.53 -3.89 -21.94
CA GLN A 172 -22.43 -2.73 -21.84
C GLN A 172 -22.37 -2.03 -20.48
N LYS A 173 -21.83 -2.68 -19.45
CA LYS A 173 -21.75 -2.15 -18.08
C LYS A 173 -20.33 -1.79 -17.65
N LEU A 174 -19.35 -1.78 -18.56
CA LEU A 174 -17.97 -1.43 -18.21
C LEU A 174 -17.86 0.01 -17.67
N ASP A 175 -18.52 0.97 -18.31
CA ASP A 175 -18.50 2.36 -17.84
C ASP A 175 -19.09 2.49 -16.42
N TYR A 176 -20.16 1.74 -16.13
CA TYR A 176 -20.74 1.70 -14.78
C TYR A 176 -19.75 1.14 -13.76
N LEU A 177 -18.99 0.11 -14.10
CA LEU A 177 -17.97 -0.46 -13.22
C LEU A 177 -16.79 0.49 -13.04
N GLU A 178 -16.38 1.20 -14.10
CA GLU A 178 -15.34 2.22 -14.03
C GLU A 178 -15.77 3.39 -13.12
N ASP A 179 -16.99 3.87 -13.25
CA ASP A 179 -17.57 4.93 -12.40
C ASP A 179 -17.61 4.53 -10.91
N LEU A 180 -17.73 3.23 -10.61
CA LEU A 180 -17.61 2.68 -9.25
C LEU A 180 -16.16 2.59 -8.75
N GLY A 181 -15.17 2.91 -9.60
CA GLY A 181 -13.76 2.76 -9.28
C GLY A 181 -13.24 1.32 -9.37
N ILE A 182 -13.97 0.42 -10.04
CA ILE A 182 -13.54 -0.97 -10.27
C ILE A 182 -12.50 -0.98 -11.37
N ASN A 183 -11.36 -1.62 -11.11
CA ASN A 183 -10.29 -1.79 -12.10
C ASN A 183 -9.99 -3.27 -12.40
N THR A 184 -10.64 -4.19 -11.71
CA THR A 184 -10.44 -5.63 -11.86
C THR A 184 -11.77 -6.36 -11.79
N ILE A 185 -12.06 -7.19 -12.77
CA ILE A 185 -13.29 -7.98 -12.83
C ILE A 185 -12.94 -9.46 -12.62
N TRP A 186 -13.62 -10.09 -11.67
CA TRP A 186 -13.60 -11.55 -11.47
C TRP A 186 -14.94 -12.13 -11.88
N ILE A 187 -14.95 -12.95 -12.92
CA ILE A 187 -16.15 -13.58 -13.45
C ILE A 187 -16.20 -15.06 -13.07
N THR A 188 -17.42 -15.63 -13.09
CA THR A 188 -17.60 -17.08 -13.00
C THR A 188 -16.93 -17.81 -14.17
N PRO A 189 -16.59 -19.13 -14.02
CA PRO A 189 -15.92 -19.90 -15.08
C PRO A 189 -16.61 -19.80 -16.44
N ILE A 190 -15.81 -19.60 -17.50
CA ILE A 190 -16.28 -19.42 -18.89
C ILE A 190 -16.32 -20.76 -19.67
N VAL A 191 -16.72 -21.83 -19.00
CA VAL A 191 -16.89 -23.13 -19.61
C VAL A 191 -18.28 -23.27 -20.24
N GLU A 192 -18.42 -24.19 -21.16
CA GLU A 192 -19.71 -24.50 -21.77
C GLU A 192 -20.70 -24.97 -20.69
N ASN A 193 -21.88 -24.37 -20.67
CA ASN A 193 -22.94 -24.74 -19.74
C ASN A 193 -23.54 -26.07 -20.09
N ILE A 194 -24.06 -26.80 -19.09
CA ILE A 194 -24.76 -28.06 -19.30
C ILE A 194 -25.97 -27.85 -20.21
N PRO A 195 -26.05 -28.51 -21.38
CA PRO A 195 -27.20 -28.39 -22.25
C PRO A 195 -28.43 -29.13 -21.68
N GLY A 196 -29.55 -28.47 -21.60
CA GLY A 196 -30.82 -29.08 -21.24
C GLY A 196 -30.99 -29.31 -19.74
N VAL A 197 -32.03 -30.06 -19.39
CA VAL A 197 -32.41 -30.42 -18.03
C VAL A 197 -31.90 -31.83 -17.75
N THR A 198 -31.15 -32.01 -16.64
CA THR A 198 -30.75 -33.31 -16.18
C THR A 198 -31.90 -33.99 -15.44
N VAL A 199 -32.09 -35.29 -15.68
CA VAL A 199 -33.05 -36.09 -14.94
C VAL A 199 -32.31 -36.77 -13.81
N THR A 200 -32.73 -36.58 -12.57
CA THR A 200 -32.17 -37.25 -11.40
C THR A 200 -32.53 -38.74 -11.40
N ASP A 201 -31.80 -39.60 -10.63
CA ASP A 201 -32.07 -41.00 -10.42
C ASP A 201 -33.48 -41.29 -9.89
N THR A 202 -34.17 -40.26 -9.36
CA THR A 202 -35.57 -40.34 -8.90
C THR A 202 -36.59 -40.03 -10.00
N GLY A 203 -36.13 -39.80 -11.24
CA GLY A 203 -37.00 -39.47 -12.38
C GLY A 203 -37.55 -38.04 -12.35
N LYS A 204 -37.09 -37.19 -11.43
CA LYS A 204 -37.43 -35.78 -11.43
C LYS A 204 -36.50 -35.01 -12.34
N GLU A 205 -37.05 -34.14 -13.19
CA GLU A 205 -36.26 -33.17 -13.94
C GLU A 205 -35.52 -32.29 -12.94
N ASP A 206 -34.18 -32.40 -12.93
CA ASP A 206 -33.32 -31.49 -12.19
C ASP A 206 -32.92 -30.37 -13.13
N VAL A 207 -33.22 -29.17 -12.73
CA VAL A 207 -32.79 -27.98 -13.47
C VAL A 207 -31.29 -27.89 -13.27
N PRO A 208 -30.48 -27.68 -14.30
CA PRO A 208 -29.05 -27.48 -14.08
C PRO A 208 -28.90 -26.37 -13.05
N TYR A 209 -28.39 -26.75 -11.88
CA TYR A 209 -27.93 -25.76 -10.91
C TYR A 209 -26.87 -24.96 -11.65
N ASN A 210 -27.18 -23.67 -11.90
CA ASN A 210 -26.24 -22.93 -12.69
C ASN A 210 -24.95 -22.78 -11.92
N ALA A 211 -23.99 -23.40 -12.46
CA ALA A 211 -22.59 -23.21 -12.12
C ALA A 211 -22.01 -21.99 -12.85
N ALA A 212 -22.85 -21.05 -13.25
CA ALA A 212 -22.39 -19.86 -13.90
C ALA A 212 -21.51 -19.01 -12.99
#